data_310b8a5e78aa0642f4e84ebb8f17ad8b
#
_entry.id   310b8a5e78aa0642f4e84ebb8f17ad8b
#
_cell.length_a   1.000
_cell.length_b   1.000
_cell.length_c   1.000
_cell.angle_alpha   90.00
_cell.angle_beta   90.00
_cell.angle_gamma   90.00
#
_symmetry.space_group_name_H-M   'P 1'
#
loop_
_entity.id
_entity.type
_entity.pdbx_description
1 polymer ?
#
loop_
_entity_poly.entity_id
_entity_poly.type
_entity_poly.pdbx_seq_one_letter_code
_entity_poly.pdbx_strand_id
1 'polypeptide(L)'
;MIYAHADAALRARCWLKRGGVIVDRGVRTDVCITEDLMYVVMDPELPDDLQTALLLIMFRGAVPPDEREYPKLVKSVAEGLRDKAIWSLYKDHRDVVHYLLDRWSGARDYMGYGALEALMRDPMLTEIAIPQPVAPAAKYTFIPRNLKEQLDYIRFQTVELGRYRRVIAVRNELRLPTNIVIPEPLMYVVVKQLMPSLTMDRPMLTREDQIYKARIAADLLEYNVNVRKTSEYPKPSKALLRPYTARPAAAGGAGGRAEAYSPEGLEVLALASLVVETRGSVVFSGAMGSGKTTQLNQLLYLTPPWTQVVVVERGAREIWAPLEGQMLHLSVPSEDKLWMALDQALRYGTVHTLVALAEARTPQELRTLVNYKLTGHGALTTMHADAVKDVLLRIREAEAPPEGLDGTLIIQLSAAGGVRYVKEVKAVVAKGREVEIADASEIAPKLAEYVREVYETDLRKELALRAEALAKAAEVEDPAAARRAIVEALWSRIDFKAAVEEEARKFGYA
;
A
#
# COMPACT_ATOMS: atom_id res chain seq x y z
N MET A 1 26.90 3.61 6.94
CA MET A 1 27.44 3.02 5.69
C MET A 1 26.29 2.83 4.73
N ILE A 2 26.47 3.05 3.45
CA ILE A 2 25.42 2.99 2.42
C ILE A 2 25.04 1.54 2.09
N TYR A 3 25.82 0.58 2.51
CA TYR A 3 25.41 -0.80 2.49
C TYR A 3 25.21 -1.30 3.93
N ALA A 4 24.26 -2.20 4.08
CA ALA A 4 23.79 -2.60 5.39
C ALA A 4 24.61 -3.77 5.93
N HIS A 5 25.69 -3.45 6.62
CA HIS A 5 26.46 -4.46 7.32
C HIS A 5 25.80 -4.81 8.67
N ALA A 6 25.65 -6.09 8.93
CA ALA A 6 25.25 -6.62 10.23
C ALA A 6 26.41 -7.47 10.76
N ASP A 7 27.08 -6.97 11.80
CA ASP A 7 28.10 -7.74 12.49
C ASP A 7 27.54 -8.98 13.21
N ALA A 8 28.42 -9.84 13.71
CA ALA A 8 28.02 -11.09 14.36
C ALA A 8 27.13 -10.84 15.60
N ALA A 9 27.38 -9.75 16.35
CA ALA A 9 26.60 -9.40 17.51
C ALA A 9 25.16 -9.00 17.13
N LEU A 10 25.00 -8.20 16.07
CA LEU A 10 23.69 -7.80 15.56
C LEU A 10 22.93 -8.99 14.96
N ARG A 11 23.64 -9.87 14.22
CA ARG A 11 23.07 -11.12 13.67
C ARG A 11 22.59 -12.09 14.77
N ALA A 12 23.29 -12.15 15.90
CA ALA A 12 22.90 -12.98 17.05
C ALA A 12 21.59 -12.52 17.72
N ARG A 13 21.24 -11.23 17.61
CA ARG A 13 20.01 -10.65 18.17
C ARG A 13 18.77 -10.84 17.29
N CYS A 14 18.92 -11.42 16.11
CA CYS A 14 17.83 -11.65 15.17
C CYS A 14 16.81 -12.65 15.72
N TRP A 15 15.60 -12.20 15.97
CA TRP A 15 14.47 -12.99 16.44
C TRP A 15 13.63 -13.54 15.28
N LEU A 16 13.15 -12.65 14.39
CA LEU A 16 12.42 -13.03 13.18
C LEU A 16 13.33 -12.85 11.97
N LYS A 17 13.54 -13.91 11.18
CA LYS A 17 14.46 -13.91 10.04
C LYS A 17 13.73 -14.22 8.74
N ARG A 18 14.13 -13.52 7.67
CA ARG A 18 13.72 -13.82 6.30
C ARG A 18 14.95 -13.84 5.41
N GLY A 19 15.24 -15.01 4.81
CA GLY A 19 16.35 -15.18 3.89
C GLY A 19 15.98 -14.79 2.46
N GLY A 20 16.99 -14.33 1.69
CA GLY A 20 16.91 -14.15 0.25
C GLY A 20 15.89 -13.08 -0.20
N VAL A 21 15.77 -11.97 0.50
CA VAL A 21 14.93 -10.82 0.04
C VAL A 21 15.45 -10.30 -1.30
N ILE A 22 16.76 -10.35 -1.51
CA ILE A 22 17.41 -10.19 -2.80
C ILE A 22 18.35 -11.36 -3.02
N VAL A 23 18.28 -12.00 -4.18
CA VAL A 23 19.21 -13.06 -4.60
C VAL A 23 19.63 -12.79 -6.02
N ASP A 24 20.92 -12.60 -6.23
CA ASP A 24 21.53 -12.40 -7.56
C ASP A 24 23.00 -12.84 -7.55
N ARG A 25 23.52 -13.39 -8.65
CA ARG A 25 24.92 -13.84 -8.82
C ARG A 25 25.41 -14.85 -7.76
N GLY A 26 24.50 -15.64 -7.17
CA GLY A 26 24.86 -16.49 -6.04
C GLY A 26 25.05 -15.74 -4.71
N VAL A 27 24.86 -14.43 -4.71
CA VAL A 27 24.93 -13.54 -3.56
C VAL A 27 23.52 -13.23 -3.06
N ARG A 28 23.34 -13.06 -1.76
CA ARG A 28 22.02 -12.78 -1.19
C ARG A 28 22.08 -11.72 -0.11
N THR A 29 20.98 -10.99 0.03
CA THR A 29 20.67 -10.12 1.17
C THR A 29 19.52 -10.73 1.95
N ASP A 30 19.74 -10.92 3.23
CA ASP A 30 18.72 -11.39 4.18
C ASP A 30 18.26 -10.21 5.05
N VAL A 31 17.12 -10.37 5.72
CA VAL A 31 16.61 -9.38 6.68
C VAL A 31 16.17 -10.06 7.96
N CYS A 32 16.18 -9.33 9.06
CA CYS A 32 15.59 -9.80 10.30
C CYS A 32 15.03 -8.66 11.15
N ILE A 33 14.22 -9.02 12.15
CA ILE A 33 13.82 -8.13 13.23
C ILE A 33 14.47 -8.68 14.51
N THR A 34 15.12 -7.79 15.25
CA THR A 34 15.74 -8.12 16.55
C THR A 34 14.72 -8.07 17.69
N GLU A 35 15.03 -8.65 18.83
CA GLU A 35 14.17 -8.61 20.02
C GLU A 35 13.85 -7.19 20.51
N ASP A 36 14.76 -6.23 20.31
CA ASP A 36 14.58 -4.82 20.60
C ASP A 36 13.97 -4.01 19.44
N LEU A 37 13.31 -4.71 18.51
CA LEU A 37 12.53 -4.12 17.41
C LEU A 37 13.36 -3.29 16.42
N MET A 38 14.61 -3.66 16.18
CA MET A 38 15.40 -3.12 15.06
C MET A 38 15.17 -3.96 13.80
N TYR A 39 14.94 -3.32 12.66
CA TYR A 39 14.91 -4.00 11.36
C TYR A 39 16.31 -4.02 10.76
N VAL A 40 16.86 -5.20 10.59
CA VAL A 40 18.25 -5.41 10.16
C VAL A 40 18.30 -5.95 8.74
N VAL A 41 19.00 -5.24 7.87
CA VAL A 41 19.38 -5.72 6.53
C VAL A 41 20.77 -6.34 6.63
N MET A 42 20.93 -7.53 6.10
CA MET A 42 22.15 -8.33 6.16
C MET A 42 22.71 -8.52 4.77
N ASP A 43 23.39 -7.50 4.28
CA ASP A 43 24.16 -7.58 3.05
C ASP A 43 25.38 -8.51 3.23
N PRO A 44 25.95 -9.03 2.15
CA PRO A 44 27.16 -9.83 2.20
C PRO A 44 28.32 -9.06 2.83
N GLU A 45 29.19 -9.75 3.57
CA GLU A 45 30.35 -9.12 4.17
C GLU A 45 31.40 -8.76 3.11
N LEU A 46 32.01 -7.62 3.28
CA LEU A 46 33.13 -7.14 2.49
C LEU A 46 34.24 -6.63 3.41
N PRO A 47 35.51 -6.79 3.02
CA PRO A 47 36.62 -6.13 3.69
C PRO A 47 36.43 -4.61 3.76
N ASP A 48 36.89 -3.99 4.85
CA ASP A 48 36.71 -2.55 5.13
C ASP A 48 37.25 -1.65 4.00
N ASP A 49 38.34 -2.03 3.38
CA ASP A 49 38.92 -1.28 2.26
C ASP A 49 38.00 -1.28 1.03
N LEU A 50 37.32 -2.41 0.73
CA LEU A 50 36.29 -2.46 -0.32
C LEU A 50 35.04 -1.70 0.05
N GLN A 51 34.62 -1.75 1.31
CA GLN A 51 33.51 -0.93 1.80
C GLN A 51 33.80 0.55 1.61
N THR A 52 35.03 0.96 1.94
CA THR A 52 35.52 2.33 1.75
C THR A 52 35.54 2.71 0.26
N ALA A 53 36.00 1.83 -0.60
CA ALA A 53 36.01 2.06 -2.04
C ALA A 53 34.60 2.22 -2.62
N LEU A 54 33.65 1.38 -2.22
CA LEU A 54 32.26 1.49 -2.64
C LEU A 54 31.64 2.79 -2.15
N LEU A 55 31.88 3.19 -0.92
CA LEU A 55 31.42 4.47 -0.36
C LEU A 55 31.89 5.66 -1.22
N LEU A 56 33.15 5.66 -1.62
CA LEU A 56 33.70 6.72 -2.47
C LEU A 56 33.19 6.70 -3.91
N ILE A 57 32.94 5.51 -4.47
CA ILE A 57 32.30 5.38 -5.79
C ILE A 57 30.91 6.01 -5.74
N MET A 58 30.11 5.67 -4.75
CA MET A 58 28.76 6.17 -4.58
C MET A 58 28.73 7.68 -4.30
N PHE A 59 29.67 8.20 -3.52
CA PHE A 59 29.76 9.62 -3.23
C PHE A 59 30.04 10.47 -4.48
N ARG A 60 30.71 9.92 -5.48
CA ARG A 60 30.98 10.62 -6.74
C ARG A 60 29.76 10.76 -7.65
N GLY A 61 28.67 10.12 -7.35
CA GLY A 61 27.41 10.22 -8.09
C GLY A 61 27.05 8.98 -8.86
N ALA A 62 26.59 9.11 -10.10
CA ALA A 62 26.00 8.02 -10.85
C ALA A 62 26.99 6.86 -11.08
N VAL A 63 26.62 5.68 -10.57
CA VAL A 63 27.26 4.42 -10.93
C VAL A 63 26.69 4.02 -12.31
N PRO A 64 27.53 3.78 -13.34
CA PRO A 64 27.03 3.40 -14.66
C PRO A 64 26.33 2.05 -14.61
N PRO A 65 25.27 1.83 -15.41
CA PRO A 65 24.55 0.56 -15.43
C PRO A 65 25.32 -0.56 -16.16
N ASP A 66 26.41 -0.23 -16.86
CA ASP A 66 27.26 -1.21 -17.52
C ASP A 66 28.30 -1.77 -16.56
N GLU A 67 28.13 -3.03 -16.16
CA GLU A 67 29.05 -3.71 -15.24
C GLU A 67 30.49 -3.81 -15.72
N ARG A 68 30.75 -3.64 -17.02
CA ARG A 68 32.11 -3.59 -17.59
C ARG A 68 32.89 -2.35 -17.15
N GLU A 69 32.22 -1.34 -16.67
CA GLU A 69 32.82 -0.14 -16.11
C GLU A 69 33.22 -0.28 -14.63
N TYR A 70 32.66 -1.23 -13.90
CA TYR A 70 32.93 -1.39 -12.46
C TYR A 70 34.39 -1.64 -12.12
N PRO A 71 35.15 -2.49 -12.87
CA PRO A 71 36.58 -2.64 -12.64
C PRO A 71 37.34 -1.33 -12.74
N LYS A 72 36.97 -0.46 -13.70
CA LYS A 72 37.62 0.84 -13.88
C LYS A 72 37.33 1.78 -12.71
N LEU A 73 36.11 1.78 -12.21
CA LEU A 73 35.72 2.56 -11.03
C LEU A 73 36.53 2.16 -9.79
N VAL A 74 36.57 0.87 -9.49
CA VAL A 74 37.34 0.33 -8.33
C VAL A 74 38.80 0.64 -8.47
N LYS A 75 39.35 0.44 -9.68
CA LYS A 75 40.78 0.73 -9.95
C LYS A 75 41.09 2.22 -9.77
N SER A 76 40.24 3.11 -10.28
CA SER A 76 40.39 4.55 -10.11
C SER A 76 40.41 4.97 -8.64
N VAL A 77 39.57 4.35 -7.80
CA VAL A 77 39.56 4.62 -6.36
C VAL A 77 40.79 4.08 -5.68
N ALA A 78 41.22 2.84 -6.00
CA ALA A 78 42.46 2.25 -5.48
C ALA A 78 43.71 3.11 -5.79
N GLU A 79 43.81 3.60 -7.02
CA GLU A 79 44.89 4.52 -7.45
C GLU A 79 44.81 5.87 -6.72
N GLY A 80 43.60 6.46 -6.60
CA GLY A 80 43.42 7.73 -5.92
C GLY A 80 43.69 7.69 -4.41
N LEU A 81 43.41 6.58 -3.76
CA LEU A 81 43.79 6.32 -2.36
C LEU A 81 45.23 5.84 -2.19
N ARG A 82 45.91 5.49 -3.28
CA ARG A 82 47.23 4.83 -3.29
C ARG A 82 47.24 3.52 -2.53
N ASP A 83 46.13 2.79 -2.57
CA ASP A 83 45.92 1.52 -1.87
C ASP A 83 45.81 0.37 -2.89
N LYS A 84 46.86 -0.43 -2.99
CA LYS A 84 46.91 -1.57 -3.90
C LYS A 84 46.09 -2.77 -3.40
N ALA A 85 45.76 -2.83 -2.10
CA ALA A 85 45.02 -3.93 -1.51
C ALA A 85 43.59 -3.95 -2.05
N ILE A 86 42.98 -2.77 -2.26
CA ILE A 86 41.62 -2.63 -2.81
C ILE A 86 41.44 -3.40 -4.12
N TRP A 87 42.43 -3.31 -5.03
CA TRP A 87 42.34 -4.00 -6.32
C TRP A 87 42.48 -5.53 -6.18
N SER A 88 43.31 -6.02 -5.26
CA SER A 88 43.42 -7.45 -4.97
C SER A 88 42.12 -7.99 -4.37
N LEU A 89 41.61 -7.32 -3.33
CA LEU A 89 40.36 -7.68 -2.66
C LEU A 89 39.16 -7.65 -3.62
N TYR A 90 39.12 -6.69 -4.56
CA TYR A 90 38.07 -6.65 -5.58
C TYR A 90 38.04 -7.93 -6.41
N LYS A 91 39.17 -8.49 -6.81
CA LYS A 91 39.21 -9.73 -7.60
C LYS A 91 38.63 -10.91 -6.85
N ASP A 92 38.89 -10.97 -5.54
CA ASP A 92 38.39 -12.04 -4.68
C ASP A 92 36.92 -11.90 -4.33
N HIS A 93 36.38 -10.67 -4.35
CA HIS A 93 35.00 -10.36 -3.98
C HIS A 93 34.19 -9.78 -5.14
N ARG A 94 34.58 -10.06 -6.38
CA ARG A 94 34.02 -9.43 -7.58
C ARG A 94 32.50 -9.52 -7.63
N ASP A 95 31.93 -10.69 -7.42
CA ASP A 95 30.48 -10.89 -7.56
C ASP A 95 29.70 -10.12 -6.48
N VAL A 96 30.22 -10.03 -5.27
CA VAL A 96 29.62 -9.22 -4.19
C VAL A 96 29.69 -7.73 -4.52
N VAL A 97 30.83 -7.24 -5.02
CA VAL A 97 30.99 -5.83 -5.42
C VAL A 97 30.06 -5.49 -6.57
N HIS A 98 29.97 -6.34 -7.59
CA HIS A 98 29.07 -6.16 -8.71
C HIS A 98 27.60 -6.17 -8.27
N TYR A 99 27.22 -7.11 -7.42
CA TYR A 99 25.89 -7.18 -6.83
C TYR A 99 25.49 -5.87 -6.13
N LEU A 100 26.39 -5.30 -5.32
CA LEU A 100 26.09 -4.04 -4.61
C LEU A 100 26.07 -2.83 -5.55
N LEU A 101 26.96 -2.78 -6.55
CA LEU A 101 26.99 -1.71 -7.54
C LEU A 101 25.77 -1.76 -8.48
N ASP A 102 25.30 -2.94 -8.88
CA ASP A 102 24.08 -3.13 -9.66
C ASP A 102 22.87 -2.52 -8.95
N ARG A 103 22.75 -2.70 -7.64
CA ARG A 103 21.69 -2.11 -6.81
C ARG A 103 21.74 -0.58 -6.79
N TRP A 104 22.90 0.02 -6.98
CA TRP A 104 23.06 1.48 -7.07
C TRP A 104 22.89 2.02 -8.48
N SER A 105 23.37 1.30 -9.47
CA SER A 105 23.32 1.75 -10.86
C SER A 105 21.93 1.63 -11.50
N GLY A 106 21.04 0.84 -10.92
CA GLY A 106 19.78 0.45 -11.55
C GLY A 106 20.00 -0.55 -12.70
N ALA A 107 21.12 -1.27 -12.70
CA ALA A 107 21.38 -2.34 -13.67
C ALA A 107 20.50 -3.54 -13.39
N ARG A 108 20.27 -4.34 -14.43
CA ARG A 108 19.41 -5.54 -14.37
C ARG A 108 18.00 -5.19 -13.92
N ASP A 109 17.47 -5.88 -12.91
CA ASP A 109 16.12 -5.71 -12.36
C ASP A 109 16.10 -4.77 -11.12
N TYR A 110 17.15 -3.99 -10.92
CA TYR A 110 17.24 -3.03 -9.82
C TYR A 110 16.80 -1.63 -10.26
N MET A 111 16.24 -0.90 -9.31
CA MET A 111 15.80 0.49 -9.54
C MET A 111 16.85 1.53 -9.16
N GLY A 112 18.02 1.10 -8.73
CA GLY A 112 19.09 1.99 -8.32
C GLY A 112 18.91 2.56 -6.91
N TYR A 113 18.18 1.91 -6.03
CA TYR A 113 17.90 2.38 -4.67
C TYR A 113 18.96 1.93 -3.63
N GLY A 114 20.01 1.26 -4.06
CA GLY A 114 21.14 0.87 -3.22
C GLY A 114 20.75 0.05 -2.00
N ALA A 115 21.12 0.51 -0.82
CA ALA A 115 20.77 -0.17 0.44
C ALA A 115 19.25 -0.19 0.72
N LEU A 116 18.49 0.74 0.17
CA LEU A 116 17.03 0.78 0.31
C LEU A 116 16.34 -0.30 -0.53
N GLU A 117 17.02 -0.89 -1.50
CA GLU A 117 16.48 -1.92 -2.39
C GLU A 117 15.90 -3.11 -1.61
N ALA A 118 16.55 -3.54 -0.53
CA ALA A 118 16.06 -4.62 0.33
C ALA A 118 14.77 -4.24 1.05
N LEU A 119 14.65 -2.98 1.52
CA LEU A 119 13.44 -2.47 2.15
C LEU A 119 12.30 -2.33 1.13
N MET A 120 12.61 -1.90 -0.09
CA MET A 120 11.63 -1.79 -1.16
C MET A 120 11.04 -3.16 -1.54
N ARG A 121 11.85 -4.20 -1.56
CA ARG A 121 11.45 -5.57 -1.92
C ARG A 121 10.76 -6.34 -0.80
N ASP A 122 10.91 -5.93 0.46
CA ASP A 122 10.24 -6.63 1.57
C ASP A 122 8.75 -6.25 1.65
N PRO A 123 7.82 -7.16 1.33
CA PRO A 123 6.38 -6.88 1.37
C PRO A 123 5.85 -6.68 2.80
N MET A 124 6.63 -7.03 3.83
CA MET A 124 6.25 -6.75 5.21
C MET A 124 6.17 -5.24 5.47
N LEU A 125 7.03 -4.44 4.85
CA LEU A 125 7.12 -3.02 5.11
C LEU A 125 6.07 -2.24 4.34
N THR A 126 5.45 -1.26 5.00
CA THR A 126 4.46 -0.36 4.40
C THR A 126 5.02 1.03 4.09
N GLU A 127 6.09 1.42 4.79
CA GLU A 127 6.71 2.73 4.61
C GLU A 127 8.21 2.66 4.92
N ILE A 128 8.99 3.52 4.27
CA ILE A 128 10.41 3.75 4.54
C ILE A 128 10.58 5.25 4.71
N ALA A 129 11.16 5.68 5.82
CA ALA A 129 11.42 7.07 6.09
C ALA A 129 12.91 7.33 6.31
N ILE A 130 13.40 8.43 5.75
CA ILE A 130 14.74 8.95 6.05
C ILE A 130 14.52 10.32 6.70
N PRO A 131 14.40 10.37 8.02
CA PRO A 131 14.14 11.60 8.76
C PRO A 131 15.38 12.50 8.80
N GLN A 132 15.22 13.69 9.36
CA GLN A 132 16.32 14.61 9.62
C GLN A 132 17.43 13.99 10.50
N PRO A 133 18.68 14.45 10.38
CA PRO A 133 19.77 13.96 11.20
C PRO A 133 19.55 14.29 12.69
N VAL A 134 20.14 13.49 13.55
CA VAL A 134 20.09 13.72 15.00
C VAL A 134 20.80 15.03 15.39
N ALA A 135 21.88 15.37 14.69
CA ALA A 135 22.60 16.62 14.87
C ALA A 135 22.28 17.60 13.71
N PRO A 136 22.03 18.88 13.99
CA PRO A 136 21.69 19.86 12.97
C PRO A 136 22.81 20.01 11.93
N ALA A 137 22.44 20.22 10.67
CA ALA A 137 23.39 20.43 9.59
C ALA A 137 24.24 21.68 9.83
N ALA A 138 25.56 21.57 9.61
CA ALA A 138 26.40 22.76 9.60
C ALA A 138 26.23 23.50 8.27
N LYS A 139 26.18 24.82 8.33
CA LYS A 139 26.12 25.69 7.15
C LYS A 139 27.43 25.78 6.37
N TYR A 140 28.42 24.94 6.65
CA TYR A 140 29.70 24.98 5.98
C TYR A 140 29.78 23.97 4.84
N THR A 141 29.97 24.46 3.64
CA THR A 141 30.29 23.65 2.45
C THR A 141 31.80 23.52 2.38
N PHE A 142 32.31 22.35 2.73
CA PHE A 142 33.68 21.94 2.43
C PHE A 142 33.68 21.26 1.05
N ILE A 143 34.51 21.70 0.14
CA ILE A 143 34.69 21.08 -1.18
C ILE A 143 35.99 20.29 -1.15
N PRO A 144 35.95 18.94 -1.04
CA PRO A 144 37.11 18.09 -1.04
C PRO A 144 37.84 18.16 -2.40
N ARG A 145 39.17 18.24 -2.39
CA ARG A 145 39.99 18.35 -3.60
C ARG A 145 40.40 16.96 -4.16
N ASN A 146 40.43 15.96 -3.34
CA ASN A 146 40.84 14.59 -3.70
C ASN A 146 40.07 13.54 -2.90
N LEU A 147 40.23 12.25 -3.25
CA LEU A 147 39.53 11.12 -2.63
C LEU A 147 39.80 10.96 -1.15
N LYS A 148 41.02 11.24 -0.71
CA LYS A 148 41.38 11.15 0.71
C LYS A 148 40.67 12.21 1.51
N GLU A 149 40.67 13.46 1.06
CA GLU A 149 39.92 14.55 1.68
C GLU A 149 38.41 14.26 1.69
N GLN A 150 37.89 13.63 0.63
CA GLN A 150 36.48 13.20 0.60
C GLN A 150 36.19 12.18 1.69
N LEU A 151 37.02 11.17 1.85
CA LEU A 151 36.87 10.15 2.88
C LEU A 151 36.98 10.76 4.29
N ASP A 152 37.98 11.60 4.51
CA ASP A 152 38.21 12.29 5.78
C ASP A 152 37.02 13.20 6.13
N TYR A 153 36.46 13.89 5.14
CA TYR A 153 35.26 14.73 5.32
C TYR A 153 34.03 13.89 5.68
N ILE A 154 33.79 12.77 4.98
CA ILE A 154 32.66 11.86 5.29
C ILE A 154 32.81 11.29 6.69
N ARG A 155 34.01 10.83 7.07
CA ARG A 155 34.29 10.29 8.41
C ARG A 155 34.09 11.34 9.49
N PHE A 156 34.62 12.55 9.31
CA PHE A 156 34.45 13.65 10.23
C PHE A 156 32.98 14.00 10.43
N GLN A 157 32.21 14.17 9.36
CA GLN A 157 30.78 14.47 9.46
C GLN A 157 30.00 13.35 10.15
N THR A 158 30.33 12.10 9.86
CA THR A 158 29.56 10.95 10.32
C THR A 158 29.94 10.51 11.74
N VAL A 159 31.22 10.39 12.01
CA VAL A 159 31.73 9.83 13.29
C VAL A 159 31.92 10.93 14.32
N GLU A 160 32.65 11.98 13.97
CA GLU A 160 33.01 13.06 14.91
C GLU A 160 31.82 13.98 15.25
N LEU A 161 31.04 14.33 14.23
CA LEU A 161 29.89 15.23 14.37
C LEU A 161 28.55 14.52 14.51
N GLY A 162 28.51 13.19 14.41
CA GLY A 162 27.27 12.41 14.49
C GLY A 162 26.23 12.75 13.42
N ARG A 163 26.66 13.29 12.27
CA ARG A 163 25.79 13.73 11.19
C ARG A 163 25.50 12.63 10.21
N TYR A 164 24.55 11.85 10.55
CA TYR A 164 24.00 10.77 9.73
C TYR A 164 22.50 10.68 9.90
N ARG A 165 21.86 10.05 8.94
CA ARG A 165 20.43 9.72 9.00
C ARG A 165 20.27 8.23 9.10
N ARG A 166 19.52 7.79 10.08
CA ARG A 166 19.11 6.39 10.18
C ARG A 166 17.84 6.19 9.40
N VAL A 167 17.84 5.21 8.53
CA VAL A 167 16.62 4.80 7.83
C VAL A 167 15.67 4.12 8.80
N ILE A 168 14.40 4.45 8.72
CA ILE A 168 13.32 3.88 9.52
C ILE A 168 12.44 3.04 8.61
N ALA A 169 12.30 1.78 8.93
CA ALA A 169 11.32 0.89 8.31
C ALA A 169 10.02 0.93 9.11
N VAL A 170 8.88 1.00 8.42
CA VAL A 170 7.58 1.11 9.07
C VAL A 170 6.68 -0.04 8.66
N ARG A 171 6.03 -0.65 9.64
CA ARG A 171 4.95 -1.61 9.46
C ARG A 171 3.76 -1.20 10.30
N ASN A 172 2.66 -0.81 9.63
CA ASN A 172 1.42 -0.36 10.33
C ASN A 172 1.75 0.73 11.35
N GLU A 173 2.01 1.54 11.78
CA GLU A 173 2.39 2.51 12.81
C GLU A 173 3.67 2.13 13.60
N LEU A 174 4.11 0.87 13.55
CA LEU A 174 5.34 0.46 14.20
C LEU A 174 6.55 0.96 13.40
N ARG A 175 7.35 1.82 14.02
CA ARG A 175 8.57 2.40 13.44
C ARG A 175 9.78 1.61 13.93
N LEU A 176 10.43 0.92 13.01
CA LEU A 176 11.59 0.07 13.29
C LEU A 176 12.86 0.79 12.82
N PRO A 177 13.75 1.22 13.72
CA PRO A 177 15.05 1.73 13.28
C PRO A 177 15.80 0.63 12.54
N THR A 178 16.49 1.00 11.47
CA THR A 178 17.29 0.03 10.71
C THR A 178 18.79 0.17 11.02
N ASN A 179 19.60 -0.82 10.59
CA ASN A 179 21.04 -0.69 10.57
C ASN A 179 21.56 0.11 9.37
N ILE A 180 20.70 0.58 8.50
CA ILE A 180 21.08 1.45 7.37
C ILE A 180 21.27 2.86 7.88
N VAL A 181 22.51 3.35 7.77
CA VAL A 181 22.92 4.69 8.17
C VAL A 181 23.51 5.40 6.96
N ILE A 182 22.96 6.55 6.62
CA ILE A 182 23.40 7.36 5.48
C ILE A 182 24.13 8.60 6.01
N PRO A 183 25.42 8.74 5.74
CA PRO A 183 26.15 9.96 6.05
C PRO A 183 25.49 11.19 5.43
N GLU A 184 25.39 12.29 6.17
CA GLU A 184 24.72 13.51 5.68
C GLU A 184 25.30 14.02 4.34
N PRO A 185 26.63 13.99 4.10
CA PRO A 185 27.19 14.39 2.80
C PRO A 185 26.69 13.58 1.60
N LEU A 186 26.13 12.37 1.84
CA LEU A 186 25.61 11.49 0.78
C LEU A 186 24.12 11.67 0.52
N MET A 187 23.43 12.42 1.36
CA MET A 187 21.97 12.58 1.22
C MET A 187 21.58 13.21 -0.12
N TYR A 188 22.36 14.15 -0.61
CA TYR A 188 22.12 14.72 -1.94
C TYR A 188 22.10 13.64 -3.03
N VAL A 189 23.09 12.73 -3.01
CA VAL A 189 23.19 11.64 -4.00
C VAL A 189 22.01 10.69 -3.87
N VAL A 190 21.66 10.29 -2.63
CA VAL A 190 20.52 9.41 -2.36
C VAL A 190 19.20 10.05 -2.84
N VAL A 191 18.96 11.31 -2.50
CA VAL A 191 17.74 12.02 -2.92
C VAL A 191 17.69 12.15 -4.44
N LYS A 192 18.79 12.51 -5.10
CA LYS A 192 18.85 12.62 -6.56
C LYS A 192 18.68 11.27 -7.25
N GLN A 193 19.11 10.20 -6.64
CA GLN A 193 18.91 8.85 -7.17
C GLN A 193 17.46 8.40 -7.05
N LEU A 194 16.82 8.65 -5.91
CA LEU A 194 15.40 8.38 -5.70
C LEU A 194 14.51 9.27 -6.58
N MET A 195 14.91 10.53 -6.79
CA MET A 195 14.13 11.56 -7.48
C MET A 195 15.01 12.37 -8.45
N PRO A 196 15.41 11.82 -9.61
CA PRO A 196 16.30 12.49 -10.56
C PRO A 196 15.78 13.86 -11.05
N SER A 197 14.46 14.02 -11.11
CA SER A 197 13.77 15.24 -11.60
C SER A 197 13.73 16.39 -10.58
N LEU A 198 14.17 16.20 -9.34
CA LEU A 198 14.29 17.29 -8.38
C LEU A 198 15.34 18.30 -8.82
N THR A 199 15.00 19.59 -8.75
CA THR A 199 15.89 20.73 -9.01
C THR A 199 15.68 21.79 -7.93
N MET A 200 16.56 22.79 -7.87
CA MET A 200 16.38 23.91 -6.92
C MET A 200 15.12 24.73 -7.24
N ASP A 201 14.66 24.75 -8.49
CA ASP A 201 13.40 25.39 -8.90
C ASP A 201 12.18 24.54 -8.53
N ARG A 202 12.38 23.23 -8.37
CA ARG A 202 11.36 22.26 -7.93
C ARG A 202 11.96 21.38 -6.84
N PRO A 203 12.16 21.91 -5.64
CA PRO A 203 12.91 21.22 -4.59
C PRO A 203 12.11 20.12 -3.89
N MET A 204 10.79 20.08 -4.07
CA MET A 204 9.90 19.06 -3.48
C MET A 204 9.09 18.40 -4.57
N LEU A 205 9.13 17.07 -4.62
CA LEU A 205 8.36 16.28 -5.58
C LEU A 205 7.87 14.98 -4.93
N THR A 206 6.80 14.47 -5.53
CA THR A 206 6.32 13.11 -5.30
C THR A 206 6.27 12.39 -6.64
N ARG A 207 6.77 11.16 -6.68
CA ARG A 207 6.63 10.27 -7.84
C ARG A 207 6.09 8.92 -7.44
N GLU A 208 5.51 8.24 -8.42
CA GLU A 208 5.08 6.86 -8.27
C GLU A 208 6.13 5.91 -8.87
N ASP A 209 6.44 4.86 -8.13
CA ASP A 209 7.26 3.75 -8.62
C ASP A 209 6.37 2.55 -8.92
N GLN A 210 6.29 2.19 -10.20
CA GLN A 210 5.39 1.12 -10.65
C GLN A 210 5.92 -0.28 -10.36
N ILE A 211 7.23 -0.46 -10.26
CA ILE A 211 7.86 -1.76 -10.00
C ILE A 211 7.63 -2.17 -8.56
N TYR A 212 7.91 -1.26 -7.62
CA TYR A 212 7.71 -1.53 -6.20
C TYR A 212 6.35 -1.05 -5.68
N LYS A 213 5.49 -0.54 -6.57
CA LYS A 213 4.17 0.01 -6.20
C LYS A 213 4.28 0.95 -5.00
N ALA A 214 5.14 1.94 -5.14
CA ALA A 214 5.48 2.86 -4.07
C ALA A 214 5.32 4.30 -4.49
N ARG A 215 4.88 5.14 -3.55
CA ARG A 215 4.91 6.60 -3.67
C ARG A 215 6.13 7.12 -2.94
N ILE A 216 7.03 7.77 -3.67
CA ILE A 216 8.24 8.36 -3.15
C ILE A 216 8.04 9.86 -3.08
N ALA A 217 8.10 10.42 -1.89
CA ALA A 217 8.13 11.86 -1.64
C ALA A 217 9.53 12.24 -1.14
N ALA A 218 10.14 13.24 -1.75
CA ALA A 218 11.45 13.71 -1.35
C ALA A 218 11.58 15.23 -1.53
N ASP A 219 12.43 15.85 -0.72
CA ASP A 219 12.83 17.24 -0.87
C ASP A 219 14.36 17.40 -0.96
N LEU A 220 14.79 18.41 -1.68
CA LEU A 220 16.20 18.72 -1.92
C LEU A 220 16.76 19.75 -0.93
N LEU A 221 15.91 20.43 -0.17
CA LEU A 221 16.33 21.48 0.78
C LEU A 221 16.77 20.88 2.11
N GLU A 222 15.96 19.95 2.64
CA GLU A 222 16.21 19.29 3.91
C GLU A 222 16.56 17.80 3.74
N TYR A 223 16.60 17.32 2.49
CA TYR A 223 16.86 15.90 2.14
C TYR A 223 15.97 14.88 2.86
N ASN A 224 14.73 15.26 3.19
CA ASN A 224 13.79 14.29 3.73
C ASN A 224 13.30 13.35 2.63
N VAL A 225 13.15 12.10 2.98
CA VAL A 225 12.59 11.08 2.08
C VAL A 225 11.53 10.28 2.83
N ASN A 226 10.40 10.13 2.19
CA ASN A 226 9.34 9.20 2.61
C ASN A 226 8.94 8.34 1.43
N VAL A 227 8.96 7.03 1.62
CA VAL A 227 8.49 6.05 0.64
C VAL A 227 7.33 5.31 1.26
N ARG A 228 6.14 5.52 0.73
CA ARG A 228 4.95 4.75 1.10
C ARG A 228 4.75 3.65 0.07
N LYS A 229 4.91 2.41 0.51
CA LYS A 229 4.65 1.24 -0.33
C LYS A 229 3.16 0.92 -0.33
N THR A 230 2.61 0.69 -1.51
CA THR A 230 1.35 -0.02 -1.62
C THR A 230 1.66 -1.49 -1.44
N SER A 231 1.01 -2.13 -0.47
CA SER A 231 1.11 -3.58 -0.32
C SER A 231 0.74 -4.25 -1.64
N GLU A 232 1.38 -5.38 -1.96
CA GLU A 232 0.86 -6.29 -2.96
C GLU A 232 -0.63 -6.48 -2.69
N TYR A 233 -1.44 -6.49 -3.74
CA TYR A 233 -2.90 -6.50 -3.65
C TYR A 233 -3.36 -7.54 -2.63
N PRO A 234 -3.91 -7.12 -1.50
CA PRO A 234 -4.10 -8.04 -0.39
C PRO A 234 -5.24 -9.01 -0.70
N LYS A 235 -4.91 -10.30 -0.87
CA LYS A 235 -5.90 -11.36 -0.87
C LYS A 235 -6.55 -11.49 0.51
N PRO A 236 -7.75 -12.05 0.63
CA PRO A 236 -8.31 -12.42 1.92
C PRO A 236 -7.32 -13.27 2.72
N SER A 237 -7.07 -12.88 3.95
CA SER A 237 -6.21 -13.62 4.88
C SER A 237 -6.68 -13.37 6.31
N LYS A 238 -6.39 -14.31 7.22
CA LYS A 238 -6.75 -14.18 8.64
C LYS A 238 -6.25 -12.87 9.25
N ALA A 239 -5.04 -12.42 8.86
CA ALA A 239 -4.46 -11.16 9.32
C ALA A 239 -5.23 -9.93 8.82
N LEU A 240 -5.66 -9.93 7.54
CA LEU A 240 -6.38 -8.81 6.94
C LEU A 240 -7.86 -8.78 7.31
N LEU A 241 -8.44 -9.92 7.67
CA LEU A 241 -9.80 -10.03 8.19
C LEU A 241 -9.90 -9.81 9.70
N ARG A 242 -8.76 -9.74 10.40
CA ARG A 242 -8.70 -9.50 11.85
C ARG A 242 -9.45 -8.26 12.33
N PRO A 243 -9.52 -7.12 11.60
CA PRO A 243 -10.31 -5.95 12.02
C PRO A 243 -11.76 -6.27 12.35
N TYR A 244 -12.34 -7.28 11.72
CA TYR A 244 -13.73 -7.69 11.96
C TYR A 244 -13.88 -8.64 13.16
N THR A 245 -12.81 -9.29 13.60
CA THR A 245 -12.82 -10.27 14.69
C THR A 245 -12.14 -9.76 15.97
N ALA A 246 -11.37 -8.65 15.87
CA ALA A 246 -10.68 -8.06 17.00
C ALA A 246 -11.63 -7.16 17.80
N ARG A 247 -11.83 -7.48 19.08
CA ARG A 247 -12.46 -6.56 20.04
C ARG A 247 -11.37 -5.83 20.82
N PRO A 248 -11.40 -4.49 20.93
CA PRO A 248 -10.53 -3.79 21.86
C PRO A 248 -10.91 -4.20 23.30
N ALA A 249 -9.93 -4.44 24.14
CA ALA A 249 -10.10 -4.92 25.51
C ALA A 249 -10.94 -3.98 26.43
N ALA A 250 -11.41 -2.84 25.93
CA ALA A 250 -12.12 -1.79 26.70
C ALA A 250 -13.53 -1.46 26.18
N ALA A 251 -14.08 -2.20 25.22
CA ALA A 251 -15.47 -1.99 24.81
C ALA A 251 -16.41 -2.81 25.72
N GLY A 252 -16.47 -2.45 27.00
CA GLY A 252 -17.48 -2.93 27.93
C GLY A 252 -18.85 -2.41 27.48
N GLY A 253 -19.70 -3.31 26.98
CA GLY A 253 -21.01 -2.99 26.50
C GLY A 253 -21.91 -2.43 27.57
N ALA A 254 -22.57 -1.33 27.30
CA ALA A 254 -23.77 -0.91 28.01
C ALA A 254 -24.96 -1.68 27.43
N GLY A 255 -25.64 -2.38 28.31
CA GLY A 255 -26.72 -3.28 27.97
C GLY A 255 -27.98 -2.60 27.43
N GLY A 256 -28.73 -3.42 26.71
CA GLY A 256 -30.19 -3.44 26.77
C GLY A 256 -30.94 -2.47 25.90
N ARG A 257 -31.19 -2.87 24.66
CA ARG A 257 -32.49 -2.64 23.99
C ARG A 257 -32.72 -3.74 22.95
N ALA A 258 -33.99 -4.08 22.72
CA ALA A 258 -34.47 -5.15 21.88
C ALA A 258 -33.64 -5.37 20.60
N GLU A 259 -33.42 -6.62 20.27
CA GLU A 259 -32.56 -7.17 19.23
C GLU A 259 -32.76 -6.57 17.84
N ALA A 260 -32.27 -5.35 17.61
CA ALA A 260 -31.99 -4.89 16.27
C ALA A 260 -30.77 -5.67 15.78
N TYR A 261 -30.86 -6.38 14.67
CA TYR A 261 -29.78 -7.11 14.05
C TYR A 261 -28.59 -6.16 13.81
N SER A 262 -27.50 -6.39 14.52
CA SER A 262 -26.24 -5.67 14.30
C SER A 262 -25.26 -6.68 13.73
N PRO A 263 -24.74 -6.50 12.49
CA PRO A 263 -23.77 -7.40 11.90
C PRO A 263 -22.48 -7.39 12.70
N GLU A 264 -21.99 -8.58 13.06
CA GLU A 264 -20.73 -8.74 13.79
C GLU A 264 -19.72 -9.54 12.96
N GLY A 265 -18.43 -9.29 13.20
CA GLY A 265 -17.38 -10.04 12.56
C GLY A 265 -17.37 -9.90 11.03
N LEU A 266 -17.18 -11.01 10.34
CA LEU A 266 -17.15 -11.04 8.86
C LEU A 266 -18.50 -10.74 8.21
N GLU A 267 -19.60 -10.82 8.95
CA GLU A 267 -20.94 -10.44 8.45
C GLU A 267 -21.00 -8.96 8.05
N VAL A 268 -20.11 -8.11 8.59
CA VAL A 268 -19.99 -6.71 8.17
C VAL A 268 -19.58 -6.62 6.68
N LEU A 269 -18.58 -7.41 6.25
CA LEU A 269 -18.20 -7.47 4.83
C LEU A 269 -19.26 -8.17 3.97
N ALA A 270 -19.91 -9.19 4.52
CA ALA A 270 -21.01 -9.87 3.88
C ALA A 270 -22.19 -8.90 3.63
N LEU A 271 -22.55 -8.08 4.62
CA LEU A 271 -23.57 -7.03 4.48
C LEU A 271 -23.14 -5.99 3.43
N ALA A 272 -21.90 -5.52 3.50
CA ALA A 272 -21.37 -4.58 2.52
C ALA A 272 -21.41 -5.15 1.09
N SER A 273 -21.16 -6.45 0.91
CA SER A 273 -21.24 -7.10 -0.40
C SER A 273 -22.67 -7.14 -0.95
N LEU A 274 -23.68 -7.36 -0.11
CA LEU A 274 -25.08 -7.26 -0.51
C LEU A 274 -25.49 -5.82 -0.88
N VAL A 275 -24.98 -4.82 -0.13
CA VAL A 275 -25.19 -3.41 -0.48
C VAL A 275 -24.62 -3.10 -1.87
N VAL A 276 -23.42 -3.58 -2.17
CA VAL A 276 -22.78 -3.43 -3.49
C VAL A 276 -23.60 -4.16 -4.57
N GLU A 277 -24.04 -5.36 -4.30
CA GLU A 277 -24.80 -6.18 -5.24
C GLU A 277 -26.17 -5.55 -5.57
N THR A 278 -26.80 -4.91 -4.62
CA THR A 278 -28.03 -4.13 -4.80
C THR A 278 -27.76 -2.71 -5.32
N ARG A 279 -26.57 -2.44 -5.87
CA ARG A 279 -26.14 -1.13 -6.40
C ARG A 279 -26.16 -0.01 -5.35
N GLY A 280 -25.97 -0.37 -4.10
CA GLY A 280 -25.78 0.58 -3.01
C GLY A 280 -24.36 1.13 -2.95
N SER A 281 -24.11 2.03 -2.00
CA SER A 281 -22.81 2.63 -1.78
C SER A 281 -22.20 2.16 -0.46
N VAL A 282 -20.87 1.97 -0.45
CA VAL A 282 -20.12 1.62 0.76
C VAL A 282 -18.94 2.58 0.93
N VAL A 283 -18.80 3.12 2.13
CA VAL A 283 -17.72 4.02 2.51
C VAL A 283 -16.90 3.39 3.65
N PHE A 284 -15.64 3.12 3.41
CA PHE A 284 -14.70 2.79 4.47
C PHE A 284 -14.08 4.07 5.01
N SER A 285 -14.34 4.41 6.25
CA SER A 285 -13.83 5.62 6.90
C SER A 285 -12.85 5.31 8.03
N GLY A 286 -12.03 6.28 8.42
CA GLY A 286 -11.05 6.14 9.50
C GLY A 286 -9.80 6.97 9.28
N ALA A 287 -8.95 7.06 10.31
CA ALA A 287 -7.68 7.74 10.26
C ALA A 287 -6.71 7.16 9.21
N MET A 288 -5.61 7.86 8.93
CA MET A 288 -4.52 7.34 8.10
C MET A 288 -3.97 6.04 8.72
N GLY A 289 -3.69 5.03 7.90
CA GLY A 289 -3.14 3.75 8.39
C GLY A 289 -4.18 2.78 8.97
N SER A 290 -5.45 3.15 9.13
CA SER A 290 -6.50 2.27 9.68
C SER A 290 -6.86 1.07 8.76
N GLY A 291 -6.39 1.04 7.52
CA GLY A 291 -6.56 -0.08 6.60
C GLY A 291 -7.75 0.04 5.66
N LYS A 292 -8.31 1.24 5.44
CA LYS A 292 -9.48 1.49 4.59
C LYS A 292 -9.37 0.85 3.20
N THR A 293 -8.35 1.20 2.43
CA THR A 293 -8.13 0.66 1.08
C THR A 293 -7.92 -0.86 1.10
N THR A 294 -7.28 -1.38 2.15
CA THR A 294 -7.13 -2.83 2.34
C THR A 294 -8.49 -3.50 2.47
N GLN A 295 -9.41 -2.94 3.27
CA GLN A 295 -10.74 -3.51 3.47
C GLN A 295 -11.64 -3.33 2.24
N LEU A 296 -11.48 -2.23 1.52
CA LEU A 296 -12.11 -2.06 0.22
C LEU A 296 -11.70 -3.19 -0.74
N ASN A 297 -10.42 -3.52 -0.82
CA ASN A 297 -9.93 -4.63 -1.63
C ASN A 297 -10.47 -6.00 -1.16
N GLN A 298 -10.66 -6.22 0.16
CA GLN A 298 -11.31 -7.44 0.65
C GLN A 298 -12.76 -7.54 0.18
N LEU A 299 -13.50 -6.43 0.19
CA LEU A 299 -14.87 -6.39 -0.29
C LEU A 299 -14.98 -6.73 -1.78
N LEU A 300 -14.01 -6.33 -2.60
CA LEU A 300 -14.01 -6.65 -4.03
C LEU A 300 -13.98 -8.17 -4.31
N TYR A 301 -13.41 -8.99 -3.42
CA TYR A 301 -13.49 -10.45 -3.55
C TYR A 301 -14.92 -10.98 -3.44
N LEU A 302 -15.83 -10.22 -2.84
CA LEU A 302 -17.25 -10.54 -2.72
C LEU A 302 -18.12 -9.85 -3.80
N THR A 303 -17.53 -9.34 -4.87
CA THR A 303 -18.27 -8.73 -5.99
C THR A 303 -18.87 -9.82 -6.88
N PRO A 304 -20.16 -9.75 -7.24
CA PRO A 304 -20.77 -10.74 -8.13
C PRO A 304 -20.06 -10.86 -9.49
N PRO A 305 -20.03 -12.03 -10.14
CA PRO A 305 -19.32 -12.22 -11.40
C PRO A 305 -19.91 -11.44 -12.58
N TRP A 306 -21.15 -10.97 -12.49
CA TRP A 306 -21.79 -10.12 -13.50
C TRP A 306 -21.58 -8.63 -13.28
N THR A 307 -20.91 -8.22 -12.21
CA THR A 307 -20.68 -6.81 -11.90
C THR A 307 -19.40 -6.31 -12.56
N GLN A 308 -19.48 -5.27 -13.36
CA GLN A 308 -18.31 -4.56 -13.84
C GLN A 308 -17.81 -3.60 -12.76
N VAL A 309 -16.52 -3.62 -12.48
CA VAL A 309 -15.88 -2.71 -11.53
C VAL A 309 -15.05 -1.69 -12.30
N VAL A 310 -15.39 -0.41 -12.18
CA VAL A 310 -14.58 0.68 -12.72
C VAL A 310 -13.83 1.35 -11.58
N VAL A 311 -12.53 1.15 -11.55
CA VAL A 311 -11.64 1.71 -10.55
C VAL A 311 -11.14 3.07 -11.01
N VAL A 312 -11.27 4.09 -10.17
CA VAL A 312 -10.73 5.43 -10.43
C VAL A 312 -9.72 5.76 -9.34
N GLU A 313 -8.47 6.00 -9.74
CA GLU A 313 -7.35 6.21 -8.82
C GLU A 313 -6.45 7.36 -9.26
N ARG A 314 -5.76 7.94 -8.29
CA ARG A 314 -4.66 8.89 -8.50
C ARG A 314 -3.32 8.18 -8.32
N GLY A 315 -2.46 8.24 -9.34
CA GLY A 315 -1.11 7.72 -9.26
C GLY A 315 -1.03 6.19 -9.21
N ALA A 316 -0.43 5.61 -8.18
CA ALA A 316 -0.22 4.17 -8.08
C ALA A 316 -1.51 3.39 -7.83
N ARG A 317 -1.60 2.21 -8.41
CA ARG A 317 -2.72 1.30 -8.20
C ARG A 317 -2.76 0.80 -6.76
N GLU A 318 -3.79 1.18 -6.02
CA GLU A 318 -4.07 0.71 -4.66
C GLU A 318 -5.25 -0.27 -4.62
N ILE A 319 -6.16 -0.17 -5.60
CA ILE A 319 -7.35 -1.02 -5.69
C ILE A 319 -7.15 -2.11 -6.73
N TRP A 320 -7.31 -3.35 -6.30
CA TRP A 320 -7.27 -4.51 -7.19
C TRP A 320 -7.86 -5.75 -6.50
N ALA A 321 -8.51 -6.58 -7.29
CA ALA A 321 -8.86 -7.96 -6.96
C ALA A 321 -8.79 -8.79 -8.25
N PRO A 322 -8.64 -10.12 -8.19
CA PRO A 322 -8.58 -10.99 -9.37
C PRO A 322 -9.98 -11.21 -9.96
N LEU A 323 -10.60 -10.13 -10.44
CA LEU A 323 -11.91 -10.10 -11.08
C LEU A 323 -11.72 -10.24 -12.59
N GLU A 324 -11.58 -11.45 -13.07
CA GLU A 324 -11.30 -11.75 -14.47
C GLU A 324 -12.40 -11.17 -15.38
N GLY A 325 -11.99 -10.33 -16.34
CA GLY A 325 -12.88 -9.68 -17.28
C GLY A 325 -13.83 -8.61 -16.72
N GLN A 326 -13.79 -8.33 -15.41
CA GLN A 326 -14.74 -7.44 -14.76
C GLN A 326 -14.17 -6.06 -14.41
N MET A 327 -12.83 -5.88 -14.36
CA MET A 327 -12.21 -4.68 -13.82
C MET A 327 -11.61 -3.78 -14.89
N LEU A 328 -12.02 -2.52 -14.88
CA LEU A 328 -11.44 -1.44 -15.67
C LEU A 328 -10.75 -0.45 -14.74
N HIS A 329 -9.53 -0.03 -15.07
CA HIS A 329 -8.77 0.95 -14.31
C HIS A 329 -8.63 2.26 -15.06
N LEU A 330 -9.01 3.36 -14.42
CA LEU A 330 -8.83 4.73 -14.86
C LEU A 330 -7.86 5.42 -13.89
N SER A 331 -6.60 5.51 -14.26
CA SER A 331 -5.56 6.18 -13.47
C SER A 331 -5.32 7.58 -14.00
N VAL A 332 -5.31 8.58 -13.11
CA VAL A 332 -5.02 9.97 -13.45
C VAL A 332 -3.75 10.45 -12.76
N PRO A 333 -2.94 11.28 -13.44
CA PRO A 333 -1.67 11.74 -12.88
C PRO A 333 -1.85 12.82 -11.81
N SER A 334 -2.98 13.52 -11.78
CA SER A 334 -3.20 14.69 -10.92
C SER A 334 -4.66 14.79 -10.46
N GLU A 335 -4.86 15.50 -9.37
CA GLU A 335 -6.16 15.66 -8.73
C GLU A 335 -7.16 16.45 -9.58
N ASP A 336 -6.69 17.45 -10.30
CA ASP A 336 -7.49 18.27 -11.21
C ASP A 336 -8.11 17.50 -12.37
N LYS A 337 -7.57 16.30 -12.70
CA LYS A 337 -8.09 15.43 -13.76
C LYS A 337 -8.98 14.29 -13.25
N LEU A 338 -9.11 14.13 -11.93
CA LEU A 338 -9.86 13.01 -11.35
C LEU A 338 -11.34 13.07 -11.73
N TRP A 339 -11.94 14.26 -11.76
CA TRP A 339 -13.33 14.44 -12.17
C TRP A 339 -13.61 13.97 -13.61
N MET A 340 -12.63 14.14 -14.52
CA MET A 340 -12.74 13.64 -15.90
C MET A 340 -12.78 12.11 -15.94
N ALA A 341 -11.95 11.45 -15.13
CA ALA A 341 -11.96 10.00 -15.02
C ALA A 341 -13.26 9.48 -14.41
N LEU A 342 -13.80 10.20 -13.43
CA LEU A 342 -15.10 9.89 -12.84
C LEU A 342 -16.23 10.07 -13.87
N ASP A 343 -16.23 11.13 -14.68
CA ASP A 343 -17.20 11.29 -15.78
C ASP A 343 -17.06 10.17 -16.83
N GLN A 344 -15.83 9.79 -17.16
CA GLN A 344 -15.59 8.66 -18.07
C GLN A 344 -16.06 7.32 -17.50
N ALA A 345 -15.95 7.10 -16.19
CA ALA A 345 -16.41 5.88 -15.54
C ALA A 345 -17.91 5.61 -15.79
N LEU A 346 -18.74 6.66 -15.86
CA LEU A 346 -20.16 6.54 -16.24
C LEU A 346 -20.34 6.01 -17.67
N ARG A 347 -19.44 6.39 -18.59
CA ARG A 347 -19.53 5.99 -20.01
C ARG A 347 -19.11 4.54 -20.25
N TYR A 348 -18.30 3.98 -19.36
CA TYR A 348 -17.93 2.57 -19.36
C TYR A 348 -18.93 1.70 -18.60
N GLY A 349 -19.93 2.32 -17.94
CA GLY A 349 -20.91 1.60 -17.13
C GLY A 349 -21.76 0.66 -17.97
N THR A 350 -22.01 -0.52 -17.40
CA THR A 350 -23.02 -1.49 -17.85
C THR A 350 -24.19 -1.50 -16.88
N VAL A 351 -25.18 -2.37 -17.09
CA VAL A 351 -26.33 -2.49 -16.21
C VAL A 351 -25.95 -2.73 -14.74
N HIS A 352 -24.86 -3.50 -14.51
CA HIS A 352 -24.33 -3.77 -13.17
C HIS A 352 -22.90 -3.21 -13.08
N THR A 353 -22.78 -1.94 -12.73
CA THR A 353 -21.48 -1.28 -12.55
C THR A 353 -21.30 -0.83 -11.11
N LEU A 354 -20.13 -1.14 -10.57
CA LEU A 354 -19.61 -0.63 -9.32
C LEU A 354 -18.44 0.32 -9.62
N VAL A 355 -18.57 1.58 -9.22
CA VAL A 355 -17.48 2.54 -9.32
C VAL A 355 -16.71 2.57 -8.00
N ALA A 356 -15.43 2.18 -8.05
CA ALA A 356 -14.54 2.18 -6.91
C ALA A 356 -13.56 3.36 -7.00
N LEU A 357 -13.74 4.36 -6.15
CA LEU A 357 -12.81 5.48 -5.99
C LEU A 357 -11.90 5.22 -4.78
N ALA A 358 -10.59 5.25 -5.00
CA ALA A 358 -9.63 4.92 -3.95
C ALA A 358 -9.80 5.78 -2.69
N GLU A 359 -10.00 7.09 -2.87
CA GLU A 359 -10.27 8.00 -1.77
C GLU A 359 -11.08 9.21 -2.24
N ALA A 360 -12.21 9.47 -1.59
CA ALA A 360 -12.99 10.69 -1.78
C ALA A 360 -12.46 11.79 -0.84
N ARG A 361 -11.88 12.85 -1.41
CA ARG A 361 -11.26 13.96 -0.67
C ARG A 361 -12.03 15.26 -0.79
N THR A 362 -12.64 15.49 -1.93
CA THR A 362 -13.30 16.76 -2.25
C THR A 362 -14.84 16.63 -2.28
N PRO A 363 -15.58 17.71 -2.02
CA PRO A 363 -17.02 17.74 -2.17
C PRO A 363 -17.49 17.32 -3.57
N GLN A 364 -16.76 17.70 -4.61
CA GLN A 364 -17.11 17.35 -5.99
C GLN A 364 -17.01 15.85 -6.27
N GLU A 365 -15.98 15.18 -5.74
CA GLU A 365 -15.83 13.72 -5.85
C GLU A 365 -16.99 13.01 -5.17
N LEU A 366 -17.36 13.45 -3.97
CA LEU A 366 -18.51 12.90 -3.25
C LEU A 366 -19.82 13.10 -4.01
N ARG A 367 -20.05 14.31 -4.52
CA ARG A 367 -21.24 14.59 -5.36
C ARG A 367 -21.29 13.68 -6.58
N THR A 368 -20.16 13.42 -7.23
CA THR A 368 -20.09 12.54 -8.39
C THR A 368 -20.39 11.09 -8.01
N LEU A 369 -19.88 10.58 -6.88
CA LEU A 369 -20.21 9.23 -6.38
C LEU A 369 -21.70 9.09 -6.07
N VAL A 370 -22.33 10.12 -5.51
CA VAL A 370 -23.78 10.13 -5.26
C VAL A 370 -24.56 10.10 -6.58
N ASN A 371 -24.12 10.84 -7.58
CA ASN A 371 -24.75 10.83 -8.91
C ASN A 371 -24.69 9.43 -9.56
N TYR A 372 -23.63 8.64 -9.32
CA TYR A 372 -23.58 7.25 -9.81
C TYR A 372 -24.73 6.42 -9.26
N LYS A 373 -25.02 6.55 -7.98
CA LYS A 373 -26.14 5.84 -7.38
C LYS A 373 -27.48 6.28 -7.96
N LEU A 374 -27.68 7.58 -8.19
CA LEU A 374 -28.88 8.11 -8.83
C LEU A 374 -29.05 7.60 -10.28
N THR A 375 -27.98 7.24 -10.96
CA THR A 375 -28.01 6.64 -12.30
C THR A 375 -28.05 5.10 -12.27
N GLY A 376 -28.25 4.50 -11.09
CA GLY A 376 -28.41 3.05 -10.93
C GLY A 376 -27.11 2.26 -10.80
N HIS A 377 -25.98 2.93 -10.46
CA HIS A 377 -24.69 2.29 -10.25
C HIS A 377 -24.33 2.26 -8.77
N GLY A 378 -23.60 1.22 -8.33
CA GLY A 378 -23.01 1.18 -7.00
C GLY A 378 -21.77 2.05 -6.88
N ALA A 379 -21.46 2.52 -5.66
CA ALA A 379 -20.24 3.26 -5.38
C ALA A 379 -19.48 2.68 -4.17
N LEU A 380 -18.17 2.61 -4.30
CA LEU A 380 -17.27 2.12 -3.27
C LEU A 380 -16.12 3.11 -3.10
N THR A 381 -15.89 3.58 -1.87
CA THR A 381 -14.81 4.55 -1.64
C THR A 381 -14.23 4.45 -0.24
N THR A 382 -13.07 5.08 -0.06
CA THR A 382 -12.51 5.35 1.28
C THR A 382 -12.57 6.84 1.60
N MET A 383 -12.64 7.17 2.88
CA MET A 383 -12.66 8.55 3.35
C MET A 383 -11.85 8.70 4.64
N HIS A 384 -11.06 9.77 4.73
CA HIS A 384 -10.42 10.14 5.98
C HIS A 384 -11.44 10.88 6.87
N ALA A 385 -11.87 10.21 7.94
CA ALA A 385 -12.73 10.76 8.97
C ALA A 385 -12.53 10.03 10.29
N ASP A 386 -12.44 10.73 11.40
CA ASP A 386 -12.18 10.13 12.72
C ASP A 386 -13.45 9.58 13.37
N ALA A 387 -14.62 10.01 12.91
CA ALA A 387 -15.91 9.53 13.33
C ALA A 387 -16.91 9.53 12.16
N VAL A 388 -17.96 8.72 12.26
CA VAL A 388 -19.04 8.67 11.26
C VAL A 388 -19.74 10.02 11.06
N LYS A 389 -19.86 10.82 12.13
CA LYS A 389 -20.39 12.19 12.02
C LYS A 389 -19.59 13.09 11.08
N ASP A 390 -18.26 12.89 10.99
CA ASP A 390 -17.39 13.68 10.12
C ASP A 390 -17.58 13.26 8.65
N VAL A 391 -17.90 11.99 8.40
CA VAL A 391 -18.33 11.52 7.08
C VAL A 391 -19.61 12.23 6.66
N LEU A 392 -20.60 12.33 7.58
CA LEU A 392 -21.87 13.01 7.30
C LEU A 392 -21.67 14.51 7.02
N LEU A 393 -20.76 15.18 7.74
CA LEU A 393 -20.42 16.58 7.48
C LEU A 393 -19.88 16.76 6.06
N ARG A 394 -18.92 15.94 5.64
CA ARG A 394 -18.37 15.99 4.28
C ARG A 394 -19.41 15.70 3.19
N ILE A 395 -20.31 14.76 3.46
CA ILE A 395 -21.44 14.47 2.57
C ILE A 395 -22.36 15.69 2.44
N ARG A 396 -22.65 16.39 3.53
CA ARG A 396 -23.46 17.62 3.51
C ARG A 396 -22.75 18.76 2.77
N GLU A 397 -21.45 18.94 2.99
CA GLU A 397 -20.64 19.92 2.25
C GLU A 397 -20.61 19.66 0.74
N ALA A 398 -20.79 18.41 0.32
CA ALA A 398 -20.91 18.07 -1.08
C ALA A 398 -22.23 18.54 -1.72
N GLU A 399 -23.22 18.95 -0.93
CA GLU A 399 -24.57 19.36 -1.40
C GLU A 399 -25.20 18.34 -2.36
N ALA A 400 -24.95 17.06 -2.07
CA ALA A 400 -25.43 15.97 -2.90
C ALA A 400 -26.90 15.66 -2.58
N PRO A 401 -27.69 15.19 -3.58
CA PRO A 401 -29.08 14.83 -3.35
C PRO A 401 -29.22 13.74 -2.27
N PRO A 402 -30.10 13.94 -1.25
CA PRO A 402 -30.26 12.96 -0.16
C PRO A 402 -30.69 11.57 -0.64
N GLU A 403 -31.45 11.48 -1.68
CA GLU A 403 -31.94 10.22 -2.27
C GLU A 403 -30.76 9.36 -2.78
N GLY A 404 -29.72 9.99 -3.32
CA GLY A 404 -28.51 9.29 -3.76
C GLY A 404 -27.61 8.81 -2.62
N LEU A 405 -27.85 9.24 -1.39
CA LEU A 405 -27.13 8.82 -0.19
C LEU A 405 -27.88 7.74 0.59
N ASP A 406 -29.19 7.61 0.38
CA ASP A 406 -30.04 6.66 1.13
C ASP A 406 -29.50 5.22 0.99
N GLY A 407 -29.37 4.52 2.12
CA GLY A 407 -28.85 3.16 2.18
C GLY A 407 -27.32 3.05 1.95
N THR A 408 -26.56 4.17 1.99
CA THR A 408 -25.10 4.12 2.01
C THR A 408 -24.61 3.52 3.32
N LEU A 409 -23.81 2.46 3.23
CA LEU A 409 -23.19 1.83 4.40
C LEU A 409 -21.84 2.47 4.71
N ILE A 410 -21.65 2.89 5.96
CA ILE A 410 -20.38 3.43 6.46
C ILE A 410 -19.76 2.43 7.43
N ILE A 411 -18.55 1.99 7.11
CA ILE A 411 -17.75 1.11 7.97
C ILE A 411 -16.58 1.93 8.52
N GLN A 412 -16.68 2.30 9.79
CA GLN A 412 -15.66 3.08 10.48
C GLN A 412 -14.57 2.16 11.02
N LEU A 413 -13.36 2.34 10.52
CA LEU A 413 -12.15 1.62 10.95
C LEU A 413 -11.35 2.47 11.92
N SER A 414 -10.74 1.82 12.90
CA SER A 414 -9.83 2.44 13.86
C SER A 414 -8.60 1.57 14.08
N ALA A 415 -7.56 2.17 14.65
CA ALA A 415 -6.35 1.47 15.05
C ALA A 415 -5.93 1.93 16.46
N ALA A 416 -5.56 0.98 17.31
CA ALA A 416 -5.02 1.27 18.63
C ALA A 416 -4.01 0.18 19.00
N GLY A 417 -2.83 0.60 19.48
CA GLY A 417 -1.76 -0.32 19.89
C GLY A 417 -1.33 -1.29 18.79
N GLY A 418 -1.33 -0.86 17.52
CA GLY A 418 -1.00 -1.69 16.36
C GLY A 418 -2.11 -2.68 15.93
N VAL A 419 -3.25 -2.69 16.61
CA VAL A 419 -4.42 -3.51 16.28
C VAL A 419 -5.45 -2.67 15.54
N ARG A 420 -5.85 -3.11 14.37
CA ARG A 420 -6.95 -2.52 13.58
C ARG A 420 -8.26 -3.21 13.93
N TYR A 421 -9.33 -2.43 14.00
CA TYR A 421 -10.67 -2.97 14.29
C TYR A 421 -11.77 -2.13 13.65
N VAL A 422 -12.93 -2.75 13.45
CA VAL A 422 -14.15 -2.03 13.07
C VAL A 422 -14.70 -1.37 14.33
N LYS A 423 -14.76 -0.04 14.33
CA LYS A 423 -15.24 0.74 15.45
C LYS A 423 -16.78 0.80 15.49
N GLU A 424 -17.38 1.02 14.34
CA GLU A 424 -18.85 1.07 14.17
C GLU A 424 -19.24 0.85 12.70
N VAL A 425 -20.46 0.39 12.51
CA VAL A 425 -21.08 0.20 11.20
C VAL A 425 -22.42 0.95 11.21
N LYS A 426 -22.60 1.88 10.30
CA LYS A 426 -23.77 2.76 10.24
C LYS A 426 -24.32 2.84 8.82
N ALA A 427 -25.57 3.18 8.71
CA ALA A 427 -26.22 3.47 7.44
C ALA A 427 -26.59 4.96 7.36
N VAL A 428 -26.57 5.50 6.15
CA VAL A 428 -27.15 6.81 5.86
C VAL A 428 -28.61 6.59 5.46
N VAL A 429 -29.52 7.30 6.10
CA VAL A 429 -30.99 7.25 5.81
C VAL A 429 -31.43 8.62 5.41
N ALA A 430 -32.13 8.73 4.26
CA ALA A 430 -32.74 9.96 3.81
C ALA A 430 -34.09 10.17 4.49
N LYS A 431 -34.32 11.37 5.08
CA LYS A 431 -35.59 11.81 5.64
C LYS A 431 -36.01 13.12 4.99
N GLY A 432 -36.72 13.01 3.90
CA GLY A 432 -37.08 14.17 3.08
C GLY A 432 -35.84 14.80 2.46
N ARG A 433 -35.55 16.07 2.78
CA ARG A 433 -34.34 16.79 2.27
C ARG A 433 -33.10 16.64 3.14
N GLU A 434 -33.20 15.89 4.21
CA GLU A 434 -32.06 15.68 5.16
C GLU A 434 -31.59 14.24 5.12
N VAL A 435 -30.33 14.04 5.58
CA VAL A 435 -29.77 12.73 5.80
C VAL A 435 -29.37 12.58 7.27
N GLU A 436 -29.61 11.41 7.80
CA GLU A 436 -29.25 11.03 9.17
C GLU A 436 -28.37 9.78 9.17
N ILE A 437 -27.60 9.62 10.24
CA ILE A 437 -26.89 8.38 10.52
C ILE A 437 -27.78 7.50 11.38
N ALA A 438 -28.02 6.30 10.90
CA ALA A 438 -28.79 5.28 11.57
C ALA A 438 -27.98 4.00 11.78
N ASP A 439 -28.52 3.04 12.51
CA ASP A 439 -27.92 1.73 12.62
C ASP A 439 -27.99 0.98 11.28
N ALA A 440 -26.99 0.11 11.03
CA ALA A 440 -26.95 -0.66 9.79
C ALA A 440 -28.17 -1.58 9.61
N SER A 441 -28.90 -1.89 10.68
CA SER A 441 -30.16 -2.62 10.64
C SER A 441 -31.28 -1.92 9.83
N GLU A 442 -31.21 -0.61 9.66
CA GLU A 442 -32.20 0.14 8.89
C GLU A 442 -32.25 -0.21 7.39
N ILE A 443 -31.12 -0.69 6.85
CA ILE A 443 -31.07 -1.17 5.46
C ILE A 443 -31.44 -2.66 5.31
N ALA A 444 -31.50 -3.40 6.42
CA ALA A 444 -31.76 -4.84 6.41
C ALA A 444 -33.09 -5.26 5.75
N PRO A 445 -34.22 -4.52 5.90
CA PRO A 445 -35.48 -4.90 5.23
C PRO A 445 -35.36 -4.97 3.72
N LYS A 446 -34.74 -3.96 3.09
CA LYS A 446 -34.55 -3.92 1.63
C LYS A 446 -33.63 -5.08 1.17
N LEU A 447 -32.57 -5.37 1.92
CA LEU A 447 -31.66 -6.47 1.60
C LEU A 447 -32.32 -7.83 1.83
N ALA A 448 -33.18 -7.96 2.84
CA ALA A 448 -33.90 -9.20 3.10
C ALA A 448 -34.91 -9.53 1.98
N GLU A 449 -35.58 -8.51 1.44
CA GLU A 449 -36.44 -8.65 0.27
C GLU A 449 -35.65 -9.15 -0.94
N TYR A 450 -34.57 -8.47 -1.28
CA TYR A 450 -33.67 -8.84 -2.38
C TYR A 450 -33.13 -10.29 -2.22
N VAL A 451 -32.66 -10.63 -1.03
CA VAL A 451 -32.10 -11.97 -0.74
C VAL A 451 -33.18 -13.05 -0.91
N ARG A 452 -34.42 -12.79 -0.49
CA ARG A 452 -35.55 -13.71 -0.65
C ARG A 452 -35.90 -13.91 -2.12
N GLU A 453 -35.90 -12.84 -2.91
CA GLU A 453 -36.25 -12.87 -4.34
C GLU A 453 -35.18 -13.58 -5.17
N VAL A 454 -33.89 -13.27 -4.93
CA VAL A 454 -32.78 -13.74 -5.78
C VAL A 454 -32.22 -15.08 -5.30
N TYR A 455 -32.17 -15.30 -3.99
CA TYR A 455 -31.49 -16.45 -3.40
C TYR A 455 -32.42 -17.43 -2.69
N GLU A 456 -33.73 -17.15 -2.65
CA GLU A 456 -34.76 -17.98 -2.01
C GLU A 456 -34.40 -18.35 -0.54
N THR A 457 -33.73 -17.44 0.18
CA THR A 457 -33.25 -17.66 1.56
C THR A 457 -33.51 -16.42 2.44
N ASP A 458 -33.20 -16.54 3.73
CA ASP A 458 -33.27 -15.39 4.63
C ASP A 458 -31.91 -14.65 4.71
N LEU A 459 -31.98 -13.36 5.08
CA LEU A 459 -30.82 -12.49 5.15
C LEU A 459 -29.70 -13.02 6.08
N ARG A 460 -30.07 -13.59 7.24
CA ARG A 460 -29.08 -14.10 8.20
C ARG A 460 -28.29 -15.27 7.62
N LYS A 461 -28.95 -16.20 6.97
CA LYS A 461 -28.31 -17.34 6.31
C LYS A 461 -27.40 -16.87 5.17
N GLU A 462 -27.85 -15.91 4.38
CA GLU A 462 -27.06 -15.35 3.30
C GLU A 462 -25.79 -14.66 3.81
N LEU A 463 -25.89 -13.85 4.86
CA LEU A 463 -24.75 -13.19 5.48
C LEU A 463 -23.75 -14.20 6.06
N ALA A 464 -24.23 -15.23 6.74
CA ALA A 464 -23.40 -16.30 7.29
C ALA A 464 -22.68 -17.06 6.17
N LEU A 465 -23.35 -17.38 5.06
CA LEU A 465 -22.74 -18.06 3.91
C LEU A 465 -21.62 -17.19 3.28
N ARG A 466 -21.84 -15.90 3.11
CA ARG A 466 -20.82 -14.97 2.56
C ARG A 466 -19.62 -14.83 3.50
N ALA A 467 -19.88 -14.72 4.79
CA ALA A 467 -18.84 -14.66 5.81
C ALA A 467 -18.00 -15.94 5.82
N GLU A 468 -18.63 -17.12 5.72
CA GLU A 468 -17.97 -18.41 5.64
C GLU A 468 -17.14 -18.55 4.36
N ALA A 469 -17.69 -18.16 3.20
CA ALA A 469 -16.97 -18.19 1.94
C ALA A 469 -15.69 -17.32 1.99
N LEU A 470 -15.77 -16.14 2.60
CA LEU A 470 -14.62 -15.26 2.78
C LEU A 470 -13.58 -15.85 3.74
N ALA A 471 -14.04 -16.47 4.85
CA ALA A 471 -13.17 -17.14 5.81
C ALA A 471 -12.40 -18.31 5.17
N LYS A 472 -13.08 -19.14 4.37
CA LYS A 472 -12.45 -20.24 3.62
C LYS A 472 -11.46 -19.71 2.57
N ALA A 473 -11.81 -18.67 1.83
CA ALA A 473 -10.92 -18.04 0.84
C ALA A 473 -9.65 -17.48 1.49
N ALA A 474 -9.71 -17.07 2.76
CA ALA A 474 -8.53 -16.58 3.49
C ALA A 474 -7.47 -17.67 3.76
N GLU A 475 -7.81 -18.94 3.61
CA GLU A 475 -6.90 -20.09 3.74
C GLU A 475 -6.21 -20.45 2.41
N VAL A 476 -6.73 -19.97 1.29
CA VAL A 476 -6.21 -20.25 -0.05
C VAL A 476 -5.04 -19.30 -0.36
N GLU A 477 -3.90 -19.82 -0.78
CA GLU A 477 -2.70 -19.00 -1.04
C GLU A 477 -2.79 -18.17 -2.32
N ASP A 478 -3.28 -18.76 -3.42
CA ASP A 478 -3.42 -18.07 -4.71
C ASP A 478 -4.63 -17.14 -4.71
N PRO A 479 -4.47 -15.83 -5.03
CA PRO A 479 -5.57 -14.87 -5.07
C PRO A 479 -6.69 -15.24 -6.04
N ALA A 480 -6.35 -15.76 -7.22
CA ALA A 480 -7.34 -16.14 -8.22
C ALA A 480 -8.12 -17.40 -7.79
N ALA A 481 -7.44 -18.37 -7.17
CA ALA A 481 -8.10 -19.53 -6.59
C ALA A 481 -9.02 -19.15 -5.41
N ALA A 482 -8.59 -18.22 -4.53
CA ALA A 482 -9.42 -17.70 -3.47
C ALA A 482 -10.71 -17.05 -4.03
N ARG A 483 -10.58 -16.25 -5.10
CA ARG A 483 -11.73 -15.66 -5.79
C ARG A 483 -12.64 -16.72 -6.41
N ARG A 484 -12.09 -17.73 -7.10
CA ARG A 484 -12.89 -18.84 -7.67
C ARG A 484 -13.68 -19.58 -6.60
N ALA A 485 -13.05 -19.86 -5.45
CA ALA A 485 -13.74 -20.51 -4.32
C ALA A 485 -14.93 -19.69 -3.80
N ILE A 486 -14.80 -18.36 -3.74
CA ILE A 486 -15.91 -17.46 -3.35
C ILE A 486 -17.00 -17.51 -4.41
N VAL A 487 -16.66 -17.42 -5.70
CA VAL A 487 -17.64 -17.46 -6.80
C VAL A 487 -18.43 -18.77 -6.77
N GLU A 488 -17.75 -19.88 -6.62
CA GLU A 488 -18.37 -21.20 -6.50
C GLU A 488 -19.30 -21.29 -5.29
N ALA A 489 -18.84 -20.87 -4.11
CA ALA A 489 -19.66 -20.93 -2.90
C ALA A 489 -20.92 -20.05 -2.94
N LEU A 490 -20.84 -18.87 -3.54
CA LEU A 490 -21.92 -17.88 -3.47
C LEU A 490 -22.85 -17.89 -4.68
N TRP A 491 -22.35 -18.11 -5.88
CA TRP A 491 -23.10 -17.88 -7.11
C TRP A 491 -23.29 -19.12 -8.01
N SER A 492 -22.72 -20.28 -7.68
CA SER A 492 -23.00 -21.53 -8.40
C SER A 492 -24.45 -21.99 -8.30
N ARG A 493 -25.17 -21.48 -7.30
CA ARG A 493 -26.62 -21.75 -7.09
C ARG A 493 -27.53 -20.96 -8.04
N ILE A 494 -26.99 -20.00 -8.81
CA ILE A 494 -27.72 -19.24 -9.82
C ILE A 494 -27.51 -19.94 -11.17
N ASP A 495 -28.59 -20.38 -11.80
CA ASP A 495 -28.52 -21.06 -13.11
C ASP A 495 -28.39 -20.05 -14.24
N PHE A 496 -27.19 -19.49 -14.43
CA PHE A 496 -26.88 -18.60 -15.54
C PHE A 496 -27.05 -19.27 -16.91
N LYS A 497 -26.87 -20.60 -16.98
CA LYS A 497 -27.00 -21.33 -18.24
C LYS A 497 -28.43 -21.31 -18.73
N ALA A 498 -29.40 -21.60 -17.86
CA ALA A 498 -30.81 -21.51 -18.19
C ALA A 498 -31.22 -20.10 -18.65
N ALA A 499 -30.73 -19.07 -17.95
CA ALA A 499 -31.00 -17.68 -18.32
C ALA A 499 -30.43 -17.31 -19.70
N VAL A 500 -29.20 -17.74 -20.01
CA VAL A 500 -28.59 -17.54 -21.34
C VAL A 500 -29.32 -18.31 -22.43
N GLU A 501 -29.71 -19.57 -22.18
CA GLU A 501 -30.46 -20.39 -23.13
C GLU A 501 -31.84 -19.79 -23.43
N GLU A 502 -32.56 -19.30 -22.42
CA GLU A 502 -33.84 -18.63 -22.61
C GLU A 502 -33.70 -17.38 -23.51
N GLU A 503 -32.68 -16.54 -23.20
CA GLU A 503 -32.47 -15.33 -24.01
C GLU A 503 -32.00 -15.67 -25.42
N ALA A 504 -31.10 -16.62 -25.58
CA ALA A 504 -30.61 -17.06 -26.90
C ALA A 504 -31.73 -17.57 -27.79
N ARG A 505 -32.70 -18.33 -27.27
CA ARG A 505 -33.87 -18.81 -28.03
C ARG A 505 -34.71 -17.67 -28.60
N LYS A 506 -34.80 -16.50 -27.92
CA LYS A 506 -35.52 -15.32 -28.47
C LYS A 506 -34.89 -14.79 -29.75
N PHE A 507 -33.60 -15.08 -29.98
CA PHE A 507 -32.84 -14.69 -31.14
C PHE A 507 -32.59 -15.85 -32.12
N GLY A 508 -33.31 -16.98 -31.95
CA GLY A 508 -33.26 -18.10 -32.90
C GLY A 508 -32.07 -19.06 -32.76
N TYR A 509 -31.35 -19.01 -31.64
CA TYR A 509 -30.37 -20.04 -31.29
C TYR A 509 -31.10 -21.33 -30.91
N ALA A 510 -30.67 -22.46 -31.49
CA ALA A 510 -31.23 -23.79 -31.26
C ALA A 510 -30.36 -24.60 -30.30
#